data_07bed663f09b5adac64f1393f5ad9208
#
_entry.id   07bed663f09b5adac64f1393f5ad9208
#
_cell.length_a   1.000
_cell.length_b   1.000
_cell.length_c   1.000
_cell.angle_alpha   90.00
_cell.angle_beta   90.00
_cell.angle_gamma   90.00
#
_symmetry.space_group_name_H-M   'P 1'
#
loop_
_entity.id
_entity.type
_entity.pdbx_description
1 polymer ?
#
loop_
_entity_poly.entity_id
_entity_poly.type
_entity_poly.pdbx_seq_one_letter_code
_entity_poly.pdbx_strand_id
1 'polypeptide(L)'
;MPTVNQLARDGRVAKRPKSKVPALAGSPQKRGVCTRVYTTTPKKPNSALRKVASVRLTNGVEVTVYIPGEGHNLQEHSVVMIRGGRVKDLPGVRYHIIRGKLDSVGVQDRRKSRSKYGTKRPK
;
A
#
# COMPACT_ATOMS: atom_id res chain seq x y z
N MET A 1 33.83 10.10 15.89
CA MET A 1 34.36 10.62 14.62
C MET A 1 35.50 9.71 14.13
N PRO A 2 35.48 9.35 12.83
CA PRO A 2 36.61 8.60 12.30
C PRO A 2 37.88 9.45 12.19
N THR A 3 39.02 8.83 12.38
CA THR A 3 40.29 9.50 12.22
C THR A 3 40.67 9.62 10.75
N VAL A 4 41.64 10.48 10.45
CA VAL A 4 42.15 10.63 9.07
C VAL A 4 42.64 9.30 8.51
N ASN A 5 43.32 8.50 9.33
CA ASN A 5 43.83 7.20 8.90
C ASN A 5 42.68 6.22 8.57
N GLN A 6 41.60 6.26 9.34
CA GLN A 6 40.42 5.43 9.06
C GLN A 6 39.77 5.83 7.76
N LEU A 7 39.64 7.12 7.48
CA LEU A 7 39.05 7.60 6.22
C LEU A 7 39.91 7.26 5.02
N ALA A 8 41.23 7.34 5.16
CA ALA A 8 42.17 6.99 4.10
C ALA A 8 42.11 5.48 3.77
N ARG A 9 41.87 4.64 4.77
CA ARG A 9 41.84 3.19 4.62
C ARG A 9 40.50 2.69 4.07
N ASP A 10 39.39 3.16 4.64
CA ASP A 10 38.04 2.65 4.33
C ASP A 10 37.22 3.60 3.48
N GLY A 11 37.60 4.88 3.44
CA GLY A 11 36.84 5.91 2.69
C GLY A 11 35.48 6.19 3.32
N ARG A 12 34.72 7.02 2.66
CA ARG A 12 33.34 7.34 3.05
C ARG A 12 32.40 6.62 2.12
N VAL A 13 31.41 5.92 2.69
CA VAL A 13 30.37 5.23 1.92
C VAL A 13 29.08 5.98 2.15
N ALA A 14 28.43 6.41 1.05
CA ALA A 14 27.14 7.05 1.13
C ALA A 14 26.10 6.07 1.64
N LYS A 15 25.31 6.49 2.61
CA LYS A 15 24.21 5.67 3.11
C LYS A 15 23.09 5.64 2.08
N ARG A 16 22.59 4.46 1.81
CA ARG A 16 21.43 4.32 0.93
C ARG A 16 20.16 4.61 1.72
N PRO A 17 19.24 5.41 1.17
CA PRO A 17 17.97 5.62 1.86
C PRO A 17 17.21 4.31 1.94
N LYS A 18 16.64 4.04 3.12
CA LYS A 18 15.85 2.85 3.33
C LYS A 18 14.49 3.02 2.67
N SER A 19 14.08 2.03 1.89
CA SER A 19 12.78 2.08 1.23
C SER A 19 11.64 2.08 2.25
N LYS A 20 10.63 2.89 2.00
CA LYS A 20 9.42 2.90 2.81
C LYS A 20 8.42 1.83 2.38
N VAL A 21 8.67 1.17 1.26
CA VAL A 21 7.79 0.14 0.70
C VAL A 21 8.60 -1.12 0.32
N PRO A 22 9.23 -1.78 1.30
CA PRO A 22 10.12 -2.89 1.01
C PRO A 22 9.41 -4.09 0.36
N ALA A 23 8.12 -4.28 0.62
CA ALA A 23 7.37 -5.40 0.06
C ALA A 23 7.21 -5.31 -1.45
N LEU A 24 7.32 -4.12 -2.04
CA LEU A 24 7.24 -3.94 -3.49
C LEU A 24 8.53 -4.37 -4.21
N ALA A 25 9.63 -4.51 -3.48
CA ALA A 25 10.92 -4.97 -4.01
C ALA A 25 11.36 -4.19 -5.26
N GLY A 26 11.19 -2.86 -5.22
CA GLY A 26 11.59 -1.98 -6.32
C GLY A 26 10.59 -1.87 -7.46
N SER A 27 9.47 -2.59 -7.40
CA SER A 27 8.42 -2.51 -8.41
C SER A 27 7.43 -1.39 -8.08
N PRO A 28 6.82 -0.73 -9.09
CA PRO A 28 5.81 0.29 -8.79
C PRO A 28 4.51 -0.29 -8.23
N GLN A 29 4.16 -1.51 -8.63
CA GLN A 29 3.00 -2.24 -8.12
C GLN A 29 3.35 -3.71 -7.93
N LYS A 30 2.54 -4.42 -7.16
CA LYS A 30 2.63 -5.87 -6.99
C LYS A 30 1.23 -6.46 -6.93
N ARG A 31 1.09 -7.66 -7.48
CA ARG A 31 -0.14 -8.45 -7.37
C ARG A 31 -0.09 -9.29 -6.11
N GLY A 32 -1.25 -9.51 -5.50
CA GLY A 32 -1.37 -10.36 -4.34
C GLY A 32 -2.77 -10.92 -4.18
N VAL A 33 -2.91 -11.78 -3.19
CA VAL A 33 -4.19 -12.42 -2.85
C VAL A 33 -4.58 -11.99 -1.45
N CYS A 34 -5.83 -11.55 -1.29
CA CYS A 34 -6.34 -11.18 0.03
C CYS A 34 -6.45 -12.41 0.91
N THR A 35 -5.79 -12.41 2.06
CA THR A 35 -5.90 -13.48 3.05
C THR A 35 -6.96 -13.15 4.09
N ARG A 36 -7.24 -11.86 4.29
CA ARG A 36 -8.24 -11.39 5.24
C ARG A 36 -8.66 -9.96 4.87
N VAL A 37 -9.95 -9.68 4.96
CA VAL A 37 -10.49 -8.32 4.75
C VAL A 37 -11.22 -7.92 6.03
N TYR A 38 -10.88 -6.75 6.58
CA TYR A 38 -11.43 -6.30 7.84
C TYR A 38 -11.41 -4.78 7.94
N THR A 39 -11.92 -4.27 9.04
CA THR A 39 -11.88 -2.84 9.34
C THR A 39 -10.97 -2.59 10.53
N THR A 40 -10.39 -1.38 10.60
CA THR A 40 -9.54 -0.99 11.71
C THR A 40 -9.78 0.48 12.05
N THR A 41 -9.51 0.84 13.29
CA THR A 41 -9.63 2.22 13.74
C THR A 41 -8.32 2.96 13.50
N PRO A 42 -8.37 4.26 13.15
CA PRO A 42 -7.16 5.04 12.98
C PRO A 42 -6.55 5.46 14.32
N LYS A 43 -5.37 6.07 14.25
CA LYS A 43 -4.72 6.63 15.43
C LYS A 43 -5.55 7.77 16.00
N LYS A 44 -5.42 8.01 17.31
CA LYS A 44 -5.98 9.21 17.93
C LYS A 44 -5.36 10.46 17.29
N PRO A 45 -6.09 11.56 17.10
CA PRO A 45 -7.45 11.82 17.59
C PRO A 45 -8.56 11.40 16.63
N ASN A 46 -8.24 10.70 15.55
CA ASN A 46 -9.23 10.33 14.54
C ASN A 46 -10.04 9.11 14.98
N SER A 47 -11.27 9.03 14.50
CA SER A 47 -12.16 7.91 14.76
C SER A 47 -12.95 7.58 13.51
N ALA A 48 -12.93 6.32 13.11
CA ALA A 48 -13.66 5.82 11.92
C ALA A 48 -13.46 4.32 11.83
N LEU A 49 -14.12 3.70 10.86
CA LEU A 49 -13.85 2.30 10.48
C LEU A 49 -13.16 2.32 9.12
N ARG A 50 -11.85 2.18 9.13
CA ARG A 50 -11.05 2.16 7.90
C ARG A 50 -11.01 0.73 7.35
N LYS A 51 -11.26 0.58 6.05
CA LYS A 51 -11.27 -0.74 5.39
C LYS A 51 -9.86 -1.10 4.97
N VAL A 52 -9.40 -2.25 5.43
CA VAL A 52 -8.05 -2.75 5.14
C VAL A 52 -8.12 -4.24 4.81
N ALA A 53 -7.03 -4.74 4.24
CA ALA A 53 -6.91 -6.15 3.92
C ALA A 53 -5.49 -6.62 4.18
N SER A 54 -5.36 -7.87 4.64
CA SER A 54 -4.06 -8.54 4.63
C SER A 54 -3.90 -9.21 3.28
N VAL A 55 -2.81 -8.92 2.59
CA VAL A 55 -2.57 -9.42 1.23
C VAL A 55 -1.22 -10.13 1.20
N ARG A 56 -1.22 -11.35 0.67
CA ARG A 56 0.02 -12.08 0.37
C ARG A 56 0.43 -11.77 -1.06
N LEU A 57 1.57 -11.14 -1.20
CA LEU A 57 2.09 -10.74 -2.50
C LEU A 57 2.73 -11.92 -3.25
N THR A 58 2.94 -11.76 -4.55
CA THR A 58 3.57 -12.79 -5.38
C THR A 58 5.01 -13.11 -4.96
N ASN A 59 5.67 -12.19 -4.25
CA ASN A 59 7.01 -12.44 -3.69
C ASN A 59 6.99 -13.14 -2.32
N GLY A 60 5.83 -13.56 -1.84
CA GLY A 60 5.67 -14.27 -0.58
C GLY A 60 5.53 -13.40 0.66
N VAL A 61 5.63 -12.09 0.53
CA VAL A 61 5.50 -11.16 1.66
C VAL A 61 4.02 -10.88 1.92
N GLU A 62 3.60 -10.95 3.19
CA GLU A 62 2.24 -10.60 3.59
C GLU A 62 2.24 -9.21 4.21
N VAL A 63 1.36 -8.33 3.72
CA VAL A 63 1.29 -6.95 4.16
C VAL A 63 -0.16 -6.53 4.38
N THR A 64 -0.34 -5.51 5.23
CA THR A 64 -1.64 -4.87 5.41
C THR A 64 -1.75 -3.70 4.45
N VAL A 65 -2.82 -3.66 3.66
CA VAL A 65 -3.04 -2.62 2.66
C VAL A 65 -4.38 -1.92 2.90
N TYR A 66 -4.47 -0.67 2.48
CA TYR A 66 -5.68 0.12 2.61
C TYR A 66 -6.54 -0.01 1.35
N ILE A 67 -7.84 -0.14 1.55
CA ILE A 67 -8.81 -0.19 0.45
C ILE A 67 -9.39 1.22 0.28
N PRO A 68 -8.96 1.99 -0.76
CA PRO A 68 -9.43 3.36 -0.91
C PRO A 68 -10.85 3.43 -1.47
N GLY A 69 -11.51 4.55 -1.19
CA GLY A 69 -12.85 4.84 -1.71
C GLY A 69 -13.96 4.32 -0.81
N GLU A 70 -15.20 4.58 -1.22
CA GLU A 70 -16.39 4.16 -0.51
C GLU A 70 -16.89 2.82 -1.03
N GLY A 71 -16.95 1.83 -0.14
CA GLY A 71 -17.42 0.49 -0.49
C GLY A 71 -16.43 -0.30 -1.33
N HIS A 72 -16.52 -1.61 -1.26
CA HIS A 72 -15.70 -2.51 -2.05
C HIS A 72 -16.40 -3.86 -2.13
N ASN A 73 -15.90 -4.70 -3.05
CA ASN A 73 -16.40 -6.07 -3.22
C ASN A 73 -15.36 -7.13 -2.83
N LEU A 74 -14.32 -6.72 -2.12
CA LEU A 74 -13.22 -7.62 -1.78
C LEU A 74 -13.60 -8.58 -0.67
N GLN A 75 -13.09 -9.78 -0.75
CA GLN A 75 -13.29 -10.84 0.23
C GLN A 75 -12.04 -11.70 0.27
N GLU A 76 -12.02 -12.68 1.17
CA GLU A 76 -10.91 -13.62 1.25
C GLU A 76 -10.70 -14.29 -0.11
N HIS A 77 -9.44 -14.46 -0.50
CA HIS A 77 -8.99 -15.03 -1.77
C HIS A 77 -9.20 -14.13 -3.01
N SER A 78 -9.62 -12.88 -2.83
CA SER A 78 -9.66 -11.94 -3.96
C SER A 78 -8.25 -11.60 -4.41
N VAL A 79 -8.04 -11.56 -5.73
CA VAL A 79 -6.76 -11.15 -6.32
C VAL A 79 -6.77 -9.65 -6.52
N VAL A 80 -5.76 -8.97 -5.98
CA VAL A 80 -5.67 -7.51 -6.04
C VAL A 80 -4.28 -7.07 -6.45
N MET A 81 -4.19 -5.83 -6.90
CA MET A 81 -2.92 -5.18 -7.20
C MET A 81 -2.73 -4.04 -6.21
N ILE A 82 -1.54 -3.94 -5.63
CA ILE A 82 -1.23 -2.91 -4.64
C ILE A 82 -0.14 -2.00 -5.16
N ARG A 83 -0.12 -0.80 -4.61
CA ARG A 83 0.93 0.20 -4.85
C ARG A 83 1.43 0.75 -3.53
N GLY A 84 2.57 1.44 -3.58
CA GLY A 84 3.07 2.14 -2.41
C GLY A 84 2.20 3.33 -2.06
N GLY A 85 2.32 3.77 -0.84
CA GLY A 85 1.58 4.91 -0.31
C GLY A 85 1.10 4.61 1.09
N ARG A 86 1.62 5.35 2.05
CA ARG A 86 1.30 5.16 3.46
C ARG A 86 -0.02 5.83 3.81
N VAL A 87 -0.78 5.20 4.70
CA VAL A 87 -1.95 5.82 5.33
C VAL A 87 -1.50 6.36 6.68
N LYS A 88 -1.47 7.69 6.81
CA LYS A 88 -0.95 8.35 8.00
C LYS A 88 -1.76 8.00 9.26
N ASP A 89 -3.07 7.83 9.11
CA ASP A 89 -3.97 7.51 10.23
C ASP A 89 -3.85 6.08 10.72
N LEU A 90 -3.28 5.18 9.93
CA LEU A 90 -3.24 3.76 10.26
C LEU A 90 -1.79 3.31 10.46
N PRO A 91 -1.45 2.83 11.67
CA PRO A 91 -0.09 2.36 11.91
C PRO A 91 0.21 1.09 11.12
N GLY A 92 1.38 1.05 10.49
CA GLY A 92 1.84 -0.13 9.77
C GLY A 92 1.24 -0.32 8.39
N VAL A 93 0.35 0.55 7.94
CA VAL A 93 -0.26 0.46 6.61
C VAL A 93 0.53 1.34 5.65
N ARG A 94 1.31 0.72 4.76
CA ARG A 94 2.22 1.40 3.83
C ARG A 94 1.80 1.28 2.37
N TYR A 95 0.68 0.64 2.10
CA TYR A 95 0.28 0.29 0.74
C TYR A 95 -1.20 0.56 0.53
N HIS A 96 -1.57 0.75 -0.73
CA HIS A 96 -2.96 0.94 -1.14
C HIS A 96 -3.31 -0.09 -2.22
N ILE A 97 -4.57 -0.54 -2.24
CA ILE A 97 -5.09 -1.35 -3.34
C ILE A 97 -5.44 -0.42 -4.50
N ILE A 98 -5.10 -0.85 -5.72
CA ILE A 98 -5.46 -0.12 -6.94
C ILE A 98 -6.88 -0.54 -7.33
N ARG A 99 -7.83 0.42 -7.26
CA ARG A 99 -9.22 0.16 -7.60
C ARG A 99 -9.38 0.08 -9.12
N GLY A 100 -10.26 -0.80 -9.57
CA GLY A 100 -10.55 -0.97 -10.99
C GLY A 100 -9.63 -1.95 -11.72
N LYS A 101 -8.82 -2.70 -10.99
CA LYS A 101 -7.93 -3.73 -11.54
C LYS A 101 -8.16 -5.05 -10.83
N LEU A 102 -8.02 -6.15 -11.59
CA LEU A 102 -8.19 -7.51 -11.08
C LEU A 102 -9.56 -7.65 -10.39
N ASP A 103 -9.61 -8.24 -9.20
CA ASP A 103 -10.87 -8.46 -8.50
C ASP A 103 -11.42 -7.22 -7.78
N SER A 104 -10.65 -6.13 -7.72
CA SER A 104 -11.08 -4.90 -7.09
C SER A 104 -11.79 -4.00 -8.11
N VAL A 105 -13.13 -3.91 -8.01
CA VAL A 105 -13.88 -3.03 -8.90
C VAL A 105 -13.69 -1.57 -8.52
N GLY A 106 -13.94 -0.67 -9.46
CA GLY A 106 -13.86 0.77 -9.20
C GLY A 106 -14.95 1.23 -8.24
N VAL A 107 -14.79 2.43 -7.71
CA VAL A 107 -15.78 3.05 -6.84
C VAL A 107 -17.00 3.44 -7.68
N GLN A 108 -18.18 3.00 -7.27
CA GLN A 108 -19.42 3.28 -8.01
C GLN A 108 -19.87 4.73 -7.84
N ASP A 109 -20.46 5.28 -8.87
CA ASP A 109 -21.06 6.62 -8.88
C ASP A 109 -20.09 7.77 -8.57
N ARG A 110 -18.80 7.51 -8.68
CA ARG A 110 -17.81 8.54 -8.45
C ARG A 110 -17.62 9.37 -9.72
N ARG A 111 -17.62 10.68 -9.59
CA ARG A 111 -17.50 11.61 -10.73
C ARG A 111 -16.19 12.39 -10.75
N LYS A 112 -15.55 12.58 -9.59
CA LYS A 112 -14.29 13.31 -9.47
C LYS A 112 -13.16 12.36 -9.12
N SER A 113 -11.97 12.64 -9.66
CA SER A 113 -10.77 11.82 -9.43
C SER A 113 -10.98 10.36 -9.77
N ARG A 114 -11.70 10.08 -10.86
CA ARG A 114 -12.05 8.72 -11.24
C ARG A 114 -10.85 7.82 -11.49
N SER A 115 -9.78 8.38 -12.01
CA SER A 115 -8.56 7.60 -12.28
C SER A 115 -7.93 7.04 -11.01
N LYS A 116 -8.07 7.73 -9.90
CA LYS A 116 -7.52 7.27 -8.61
C LYS A 116 -8.31 6.13 -8.00
N TYR A 117 -9.59 6.00 -8.38
CA TYR A 117 -10.51 5.02 -7.78
C TYR A 117 -11.06 4.05 -8.81
N GLY A 118 -10.49 4.04 -10.01
CA GLY A 118 -10.84 3.05 -11.03
C GLY A 118 -12.25 3.17 -11.58
N THR A 119 -12.84 4.36 -11.57
CA THR A 119 -14.21 4.57 -12.03
C THR A 119 -14.23 4.95 -13.51
N LYS A 120 -15.12 4.32 -14.27
CA LYS A 120 -15.32 4.64 -15.69
C LYS A 120 -16.04 5.97 -15.83
N ARG A 121 -15.84 6.61 -16.99
CA ARG A 121 -16.50 7.88 -17.30
C ARG A 121 -18.02 7.69 -17.29
N PRO A 122 -18.78 8.49 -16.55
CA PRO A 122 -20.23 8.41 -16.59
C PRO A 122 -20.75 8.87 -17.94
N LYS A 123 -21.77 8.19 -18.43
CA LYS A 123 -22.42 8.56 -19.70
C LYS A 123 -23.40 9.71 -19.47
#